data_1928c862598c444e9dd165526a174682
#
_entry.id   1928c862598c444e9dd165526a174682
#
_cell.length_a   1.000
_cell.length_b   1.000
_cell.length_c   1.000
_cell.angle_alpha   90.00
_cell.angle_beta   90.00
_cell.angle_gamma   90.00
#
_symmetry.space_group_name_H-M   'P 1'
#
loop_
_entity.id
_entity.type
_entity.pdbx_description
1 polymer ?
#
loop_
_entity_poly.entity_id
_entity_poly.type
_entity_poly.pdbx_seq_one_letter_code
_entity_poly.pdbx_strand_id
1 'polypeptide(L)'
;MDQEERRRQPRTRALKAGRAILAGGHSTFDCMIRNLSPVGAKVTFESTIDIPASFRLRLEDGTTHDCAVKWRRERELGVEFLDAIAS
;
A
#
# COMPACT_ATOMS: atom_id res chain seq x y z
N MET A 1 -22.02 -12.68 16.95
CA MET A 1 -21.86 -12.40 16.75
C MET A 1 -21.47 -12.45 16.34
N ASP A 2 -21.47 -12.31 16.10
CA ASP A 2 -21.16 -12.10 15.58
C ASP A 2 -20.72 -12.33 15.03
N GLN A 3 -20.68 -12.38 14.96
CA GLN A 3 -20.38 -12.35 14.47
C GLN A 3 -20.10 -12.53 13.81
N GLU A 4 -20.15 -12.55 13.61
CA GLU A 4 -19.99 -12.41 13.04
C GLU A 4 -19.73 -12.38 12.44
N GLU A 5 -19.72 -12.29 12.33
CA GLU A 5 -19.54 -11.92 11.82
C GLU A 5 -19.16 -12.01 11.24
N ARG A 6 -19.03 -11.97 11.07
CA ARG A 6 -18.67 -11.76 10.60
C ARG A 6 -18.37 -12.06 9.84
N ARG A 7 -18.39 -12.23 9.57
CA ARG A 7 -18.25 -12.32 8.92
C ARG A 7 -18.11 -12.32 8.03
N ARG A 8 -18.09 -12.25 7.70
CA ARG A 8 -18.15 -12.08 6.90
C ARG A 8 -17.71 -11.69 6.09
N GLN A 9 -17.13 -11.32 5.69
CA GLN A 9 -16.79 -10.81 4.99
C GLN A 9 -15.99 -10.68 4.49
N PRO A 10 -15.49 -10.63 4.11
CA PRO A 10 -14.62 -10.52 3.67
C PRO A 10 -13.97 -9.77 2.84
N ARG A 11 -13.52 -9.21 2.40
CA ARG A 11 -13.17 -8.56 1.72
C ARG A 11 -12.47 -7.84 2.06
N THR A 12 -11.84 -7.79 2.16
CA THR A 12 -11.34 -7.22 2.29
C THR A 12 -10.84 -6.25 2.76
N ARG A 13 -10.78 -5.65 3.17
CA ARG A 13 -10.41 -4.74 3.72
C ARG A 13 -9.47 -5.01 4.55
N ALA A 14 -8.78 -5.81 4.47
CA ALA A 14 -7.80 -6.12 5.40
C ALA A 14 -6.77 -5.06 5.42
N LEU A 15 -6.34 -4.65 6.54
CA LEU A 15 -5.24 -3.73 6.69
C LEU A 15 -3.99 -4.56 6.78
N LYS A 16 -3.03 -4.29 5.92
CA LYS A 16 -1.76 -5.00 5.93
C LYS A 16 -0.65 -4.03 6.20
N ALA A 17 0.30 -4.42 7.04
CA ALA A 17 1.47 -3.59 7.27
C ALA A 17 2.36 -3.64 6.04
N GLY A 18 3.01 -2.53 5.76
CA GLY A 18 3.92 -2.47 4.63
C GLY A 18 4.98 -1.43 4.90
N ARG A 19 5.90 -1.32 3.96
CA ARG A 19 6.99 -0.37 4.08
C ARG A 19 7.30 0.21 2.72
N ALA A 20 7.34 1.53 2.65
CA ALA A 20 7.73 2.22 1.43
C ALA A 20 9.24 2.34 1.44
N ILE A 21 9.88 1.89 0.38
CA ILE A 21 11.33 1.94 0.25
C ILE A 21 11.63 2.95 -0.83
N LEU A 22 12.32 4.02 -0.45
CA LEU A 22 12.60 5.09 -1.36
C LEU A 22 13.84 4.78 -2.20
N ALA A 23 14.03 5.55 -3.23
CA ALA A 23 15.16 5.36 -4.14
C ALA A 23 16.45 5.29 -3.35
N GLY A 24 17.32 4.37 -3.74
CA GLY A 24 18.56 4.18 -3.03
C GLY A 24 18.48 3.20 -1.89
N GLY A 25 17.28 2.88 -1.44
CA GLY A 25 17.10 1.90 -0.38
C GLY A 25 17.50 2.36 1.00
N HIS A 26 17.85 3.64 1.17
CA HIS A 26 18.33 4.13 2.46
C HIS A 26 17.22 4.64 3.35
N SER A 27 16.09 4.99 2.79
CA SER A 27 14.99 5.54 3.56
C SER A 27 13.78 4.65 3.39
N THR A 28 13.16 4.30 4.50
CA THR A 28 11.94 3.52 4.47
C THR A 28 10.92 4.18 5.41
N PHE A 29 9.65 4.02 5.08
CA PHE A 29 8.58 4.58 5.88
C PHE A 29 7.54 3.50 6.10
N ASP A 30 7.16 3.31 7.34
CA ASP A 30 6.11 2.35 7.66
C ASP A 30 4.77 2.86 7.14
N CYS A 31 3.95 1.95 6.70
CA CYS A 31 2.65 2.32 6.19
C CYS A 31 1.68 1.17 6.38
N MET A 32 0.40 1.49 6.20
CA MET A 32 -0.66 0.48 6.22
C MET A 32 -1.27 0.45 4.85
N ILE A 33 -1.47 -0.75 4.33
CA ILE A 33 -1.99 -0.94 2.99
C ILE A 33 -3.46 -1.29 3.10
N ARG A 34 -4.27 -0.56 2.37
CA ARG A 34 -5.71 -0.76 2.34
C ARG A 34 -6.13 -0.95 0.90
N ASN A 35 -7.28 -1.57 0.70
CA ASN A 35 -7.85 -1.72 -0.64
C ASN A 35 -6.84 -2.29 -1.65
N LEU A 36 -6.11 -3.29 -1.22
CA LEU A 36 -5.11 -3.91 -2.08
C LEU A 36 -5.78 -4.63 -3.23
N SER A 37 -5.29 -4.43 -4.42
CA SER A 37 -5.78 -5.09 -5.61
C SER A 37 -4.58 -5.48 -6.47
N PRO A 38 -4.81 -6.26 -7.53
CA PRO A 38 -3.68 -6.62 -8.40
C PRO A 38 -3.02 -5.45 -9.10
N VAL A 39 -3.71 -4.31 -9.22
CA VAL A 39 -3.16 -3.18 -9.97
C VAL A 39 -2.73 -2.03 -9.10
N GLY A 40 -3.07 -2.03 -7.82
CA GLY A 40 -2.68 -0.92 -6.96
C GLY A 40 -3.26 -1.05 -5.57
N ALA A 41 -3.14 0.04 -4.82
CA ALA A 41 -3.58 0.02 -3.43
C ALA A 41 -3.75 1.45 -2.93
N LYS A 42 -4.45 1.57 -1.83
CA LYS A 42 -4.48 2.80 -1.04
C LYS A 42 -3.56 2.57 0.15
N VAL A 43 -2.64 3.48 0.38
CA VAL A 43 -1.62 3.31 1.41
C VAL A 43 -1.69 4.49 2.36
N THR A 44 -1.70 4.20 3.64
CA THR A 44 -1.80 5.22 4.68
C THR A 44 -0.46 5.37 5.38
N PHE A 45 -0.04 6.62 5.54
CA PHE A 45 1.21 6.97 6.21
C PHE A 45 0.92 7.93 7.34
N GLU A 46 1.89 8.13 8.21
CA GLU A 46 1.79 9.19 9.17
C GLU A 46 1.77 10.54 8.48
N SER A 47 2.55 10.66 7.42
CA SER A 47 2.58 11.84 6.58
C SER A 47 3.10 11.41 5.23
N THR A 48 2.53 11.96 4.16
CA THR A 48 2.99 11.64 2.82
C THR A 48 3.97 12.66 2.28
N ILE A 49 4.36 13.64 3.11
CA ILE A 49 5.13 14.78 2.61
C ILE A 49 6.49 14.35 2.04
N ASP A 50 7.11 13.34 2.62
CA ASP A 50 8.41 12.89 2.16
C ASP A 50 8.36 11.73 1.18
N ILE A 51 7.18 11.33 0.77
CA ILE A 51 7.04 10.18 -0.12
C ILE A 51 7.10 10.69 -1.56
N PRO A 52 8.04 10.21 -2.36
CA PRO A 52 8.17 10.69 -3.74
C PRO A 52 7.06 10.14 -4.62
N ALA A 53 7.03 10.61 -5.87
CA ALA A 53 6.01 10.20 -6.82
C ALA A 53 6.11 8.73 -7.19
N SER A 54 7.23 8.11 -6.95
CA SER A 54 7.38 6.67 -7.17
C SER A 54 8.28 6.10 -6.09
N PHE A 55 8.00 4.87 -5.72
CA PHE A 55 8.77 4.20 -4.69
C PHE A 55 8.45 2.72 -4.77
N ARG A 56 9.17 1.93 -3.99
CA ARG A 56 8.91 0.50 -3.92
C ARG A 56 8.13 0.21 -2.65
N LEU A 57 7.08 -0.56 -2.78
CA LEU A 57 6.25 -0.93 -1.64
C LEU A 57 6.53 -2.37 -1.30
N ARG A 58 6.89 -2.62 -0.05
CA ARG A 58 7.15 -3.97 0.42
C ARG A 58 6.02 -4.39 1.33
N LEU A 59 5.42 -5.52 1.03
CA LEU A 59 4.35 -6.06 1.85
C LEU A 59 4.94 -6.92 2.96
N GLU A 60 4.13 -7.20 3.96
CA GLU A 60 4.65 -7.96 5.10
C GLU A 60 5.00 -9.39 4.73
N ASP A 61 4.49 -9.92 3.63
CA ASP A 61 4.86 -11.26 3.18
C ASP A 61 6.15 -11.25 2.36
N GLY A 62 6.81 -10.10 2.23
CA GLY A 62 8.04 -10.00 1.49
C GLY A 62 7.89 -9.61 0.05
N THR A 63 6.67 -9.59 -0.47
CA THR A 63 6.42 -9.18 -1.85
C THR A 63 6.72 -7.70 -2.01
N THR A 64 7.33 -7.31 -3.12
CA THR A 64 7.58 -5.90 -3.40
C THR A 64 6.95 -5.52 -4.73
N HIS A 65 6.54 -4.27 -4.82
CA HIS A 65 5.96 -3.71 -6.03
C HIS A 65 6.52 -2.32 -6.26
N ASP A 66 6.85 -2.04 -7.51
CA ASP A 66 7.20 -0.67 -7.88
C ASP A 66 5.89 0.09 -8.05
N CYS A 67 5.80 1.25 -7.43
CA CYS A 67 4.55 2.00 -7.36
C CYS A 67 4.73 3.40 -7.90
N ALA A 68 3.68 3.90 -8.55
CA ALA A 68 3.58 5.30 -8.92
C ALA A 68 2.39 5.91 -8.20
N VAL A 69 2.57 7.10 -7.67
CA VAL A 69 1.51 7.78 -6.93
C VAL A 69 0.52 8.36 -7.92
N LYS A 70 -0.74 7.98 -7.80
CA LYS A 70 -1.81 8.47 -8.66
C LYS A 70 -2.51 9.67 -8.04
N TRP A 71 -2.62 9.70 -6.73
CA TRP A 71 -3.17 10.83 -6.02
C TRP A 71 -2.57 10.85 -4.62
N ARG A 72 -2.61 12.00 -4.01
CA ARG A 72 -1.95 12.20 -2.72
C ARG A 72 -2.82 13.04 -1.81
N ARG A 73 -2.92 12.63 -0.57
CA ARG A 73 -3.51 13.40 0.50
C ARG A 73 -2.50 13.45 1.63
N GLU A 74 -2.87 14.16 2.69
CA GLU A 74 -1.93 14.37 3.78
C GLU A 74 -1.40 13.06 4.37
N ARG A 75 -2.24 12.05 4.47
CA ARG A 75 -1.86 10.79 5.08
C ARG A 75 -2.13 9.59 4.22
N GLU A 76 -2.58 9.79 3.01
CA GLU A 76 -2.94 8.68 2.13
C GLU A 76 -2.39 8.90 0.73
N LEU A 77 -2.04 7.80 0.11
CA LEU A 77 -1.67 7.79 -1.29
C LEU A 77 -2.49 6.74 -2.00
N GLY A 78 -2.91 7.05 -3.21
CA GLY A 78 -3.36 6.00 -4.11
C GLY A 78 -2.21 5.69 -5.04
N VAL A 79 -1.83 4.43 -5.13
CA VAL A 79 -0.70 4.05 -5.96
C VAL A 79 -1.11 3.02 -6.98
N GLU A 80 -0.43 3.04 -8.11
CA GLU A 80 -0.58 2.06 -9.14
C GLU A 80 0.68 1.21 -9.15
N PHE A 81 0.51 -0.11 -9.24
CA PHE A 81 1.65 -1.00 -9.33
C PHE A 81 2.18 -1.00 -10.76
N LEU A 82 3.41 -0.58 -10.93
CA LEU A 82 4.01 -0.51 -12.25
C LEU A 82 4.38 -1.88 -12.77
N ASP A 83 4.61 -2.82 -11.88
CA ASP A 83 4.99 -4.17 -12.25
C ASP A 83 3.79 -5.12 -12.29
N ALA A 84 2.59 -4.57 -12.26
CA ALA A 84 1.43 -5.43 -12.19
C ALA A 84 1.05 -5.96 -13.51
N ILE A 85 1.31 -5.89 -14.43
CA ILE A 85 0.95 -6.29 -15.54
C ILE A 85 0.71 -7.23 -15.96
N ALA A 86 0.70 -7.70 -15.75
CA ALA A 86 0.35 -8.52 -16.08
C ALA A 86 -0.09 -8.88 -17.01
N SER A 87 -0.19 -8.94 -17.31
CA SER A 87 -0.63 -9.27 -18.07
C SER A 87 -0.99 -9.41 -18.56
#